data_5ec8b247249391926d3d4da5dc6ea81b
#
_entry.id   5ec8b247249391926d3d4da5dc6ea81b
#
_cell.length_a   1.000
_cell.length_b   1.000
_cell.length_c   1.000
_cell.angle_alpha   90.00
_cell.angle_beta   90.00
_cell.angle_gamma   90.00
#
_symmetry.space_group_name_H-M   'P 1'
#
loop_
_entity.id
_entity.type
_entity.pdbx_description
1 polymer ?
#
loop_
_entity_poly.entity_id
_entity_poly.type
_entity_poly.pdbx_seq_one_letter_code
_entity_poly.pdbx_strand_id
1 'polypeptide(L)'
;MPGTEVDIAVMGPVTVRGTSHPFRRSASFELVVYLAFHRRGVRHAEWSAALWPDRPVASSSVHSTASDARRALGHAADGSSHLPRGTVLRLGAGVVTDVEQFAALSRSDDPRHLVEAMRLVRGPVFAGLRRADWAMFEGTQPAVESMIVRTAVRSAGLLARFGRGDDAEWVVRRAMAACPFDERLYRALLLAAAVQGNRVGLRSTMDQLLTLAADVVPTSPVPRRQDHAPLQSLHPSTMALYHDLLRGLPALGGHPARL
;
A
#
# COMPACT_ATOMS: atom_id res chain seq x y z
N MET A 1 -29.06 9.41 -14.14
CA MET A 1 -27.75 8.73 -13.98
C MET A 1 -27.20 9.19 -12.65
N PRO A 2 -26.92 8.30 -11.67
CA PRO A 2 -26.21 8.74 -10.48
C PRO A 2 -24.90 9.36 -10.95
N GLY A 3 -24.56 10.52 -10.40
CA GLY A 3 -23.35 11.24 -10.75
C GLY A 3 -22.15 10.35 -10.51
N THR A 4 -21.30 10.27 -11.49
CA THR A 4 -20.16 9.37 -11.50
C THR A 4 -19.19 9.85 -10.45
N GLU A 5 -19.13 9.14 -9.34
CA GLU A 5 -18.08 9.31 -8.35
C GLU A 5 -16.76 8.95 -9.01
N VAL A 6 -15.74 9.80 -8.84
CA VAL A 6 -14.41 9.53 -9.37
C VAL A 6 -13.64 8.76 -8.32
N ASP A 7 -13.22 7.54 -8.66
CA ASP A 7 -12.44 6.65 -7.79
C ASP A 7 -10.98 6.63 -8.23
N ILE A 8 -10.08 6.98 -7.29
CA ILE A 8 -8.64 6.97 -7.48
C ILE A 8 -8.06 5.83 -6.65
N ALA A 9 -7.54 4.82 -7.31
CA ALA A 9 -6.93 3.68 -6.67
C ALA A 9 -5.40 3.74 -6.81
N VAL A 10 -4.69 3.70 -5.67
CA VAL A 10 -3.23 3.83 -5.58
C VAL A 10 -2.55 2.70 -4.79
N MET A 11 -3.32 1.85 -4.14
CA MET A 11 -2.78 0.70 -3.37
C MET A 11 -2.46 -0.48 -4.29
N GLY A 12 -1.71 -0.21 -5.35
CA GLY A 12 -1.33 -1.09 -6.45
C GLY A 12 -1.14 -0.28 -7.72
N PRO A 13 -1.30 -0.88 -8.92
CA PRO A 13 -1.33 -0.14 -10.17
C PRO A 13 -2.33 1.01 -10.10
N VAL A 14 -1.84 2.23 -10.36
CA VAL A 14 -2.66 3.44 -10.22
C VAL A 14 -3.73 3.50 -11.31
N THR A 15 -4.97 3.71 -10.90
CA THR A 15 -6.10 3.89 -11.81
C THR A 15 -6.99 5.03 -11.34
N VAL A 16 -7.60 5.74 -12.30
CA VAL A 16 -8.64 6.74 -12.06
C VAL A 16 -9.87 6.33 -12.88
N ARG A 17 -10.96 6.03 -12.20
CA ARG A 17 -12.22 5.57 -12.79
C ARG A 17 -13.30 6.63 -12.62
N GLY A 18 -14.40 6.50 -13.37
CA GLY A 18 -15.50 7.47 -13.30
C GLY A 18 -15.20 8.79 -13.99
N THR A 19 -14.13 8.86 -14.81
CA THR A 19 -13.77 10.05 -15.57
C THR A 19 -14.73 10.29 -16.73
N SER A 20 -15.07 11.55 -17.01
CA SER A 20 -15.91 11.94 -18.15
C SER A 20 -15.19 11.81 -19.49
N HIS A 21 -13.87 11.95 -19.49
CA HIS A 21 -13.02 11.82 -20.67
C HIS A 21 -11.66 11.20 -20.32
N PRO A 22 -10.97 10.56 -21.27
CA PRO A 22 -9.62 10.09 -21.05
C PRO A 22 -8.65 11.27 -20.83
N PHE A 23 -7.63 11.03 -20.01
CA PHE A 23 -6.51 11.97 -19.87
C PHE A 23 -5.70 12.00 -21.15
N ARG A 24 -5.47 13.20 -21.69
CA ARG A 24 -4.64 13.41 -22.89
C ARG A 24 -3.14 13.46 -22.54
N ARG A 25 -2.81 13.75 -21.28
CA ARG A 25 -1.44 13.94 -20.79
C ARG A 25 -1.22 13.12 -19.53
N SER A 26 -0.08 12.43 -19.45
CA SER A 26 0.30 11.73 -18.23
C SER A 26 0.40 12.67 -17.03
N ALA A 27 0.91 13.88 -17.22
CA ALA A 27 1.01 14.87 -16.17
C ALA A 27 -0.37 15.28 -15.58
N SER A 28 -1.43 15.27 -16.39
CA SER A 28 -2.79 15.57 -15.90
C SER A 28 -3.34 14.44 -15.03
N PHE A 29 -3.06 13.20 -15.37
CA PHE A 29 -3.36 12.04 -14.56
C PHE A 29 -2.59 12.07 -13.23
N GLU A 30 -1.29 12.35 -13.29
CA GLU A 30 -0.41 12.44 -12.13
C GLU A 30 -0.80 13.61 -11.21
N LEU A 31 -1.22 14.76 -11.78
CA LEU A 31 -1.77 15.89 -11.02
C LEU A 31 -3.00 15.47 -10.21
N VAL A 32 -3.91 14.71 -10.79
CA VAL A 32 -5.11 14.24 -10.09
C VAL A 32 -4.75 13.34 -8.92
N VAL A 33 -3.78 12.45 -9.10
CA VAL A 33 -3.27 11.59 -8.02
C VAL A 33 -2.61 12.44 -6.93
N TYR A 34 -1.77 13.41 -7.29
CA TYR A 34 -1.15 14.32 -6.33
C TYR A 34 -2.19 15.07 -5.49
N LEU A 35 -3.19 15.65 -6.16
CA LEU A 35 -4.28 16.38 -5.50
C LEU A 35 -5.12 15.50 -4.56
N ALA A 36 -5.21 14.19 -4.82
CA ALA A 36 -5.93 13.26 -3.97
C ALA A 36 -5.35 13.17 -2.54
N PHE A 37 -4.05 13.42 -2.39
CA PHE A 37 -3.36 13.46 -1.10
C PHE A 37 -3.26 14.87 -0.51
N HIS A 38 -3.63 15.90 -1.29
CA HIS A 38 -3.59 17.30 -0.89
C HIS A 38 -4.98 17.91 -0.83
N ARG A 39 -5.86 17.32 -0.02
CA ARG A 39 -7.30 17.69 0.08
C ARG A 39 -7.55 19.15 0.49
N ARG A 40 -6.60 19.80 1.15
CA ARG A 40 -6.68 21.24 1.48
C ARG A 40 -6.46 22.13 0.28
N GLY A 41 -5.97 21.54 -0.83
CA GLY A 41 -5.62 22.24 -2.06
C GLY A 41 -4.17 22.71 -2.10
N VAL A 42 -3.65 22.92 -3.30
CA VAL A 42 -2.27 23.31 -3.57
C VAL A 42 -2.21 24.40 -4.63
N ARG A 43 -1.22 25.30 -4.52
CA ARG A 43 -0.94 26.34 -5.50
C ARG A 43 -0.23 25.76 -6.73
N HIS A 44 -0.30 26.46 -7.85
CA HIS A 44 0.35 26.04 -9.09
C HIS A 44 1.86 25.81 -8.92
N ALA A 45 2.55 26.66 -8.18
CA ALA A 45 3.99 26.51 -7.94
C ALA A 45 4.32 25.22 -7.17
N GLU A 46 3.51 24.85 -6.18
CA GLU A 46 3.73 23.68 -5.32
C GLU A 46 3.61 22.37 -6.13
N TRP A 47 2.46 22.15 -6.78
CA TRP A 47 2.28 20.92 -7.52
C TRP A 47 3.13 20.82 -8.80
N SER A 48 3.48 21.98 -9.42
CA SER A 48 4.39 21.94 -10.56
C SER A 48 5.81 21.56 -10.14
N ALA A 49 6.29 22.04 -8.98
CA ALA A 49 7.58 21.63 -8.43
C ALA A 49 7.58 20.13 -8.06
N ALA A 50 6.48 19.61 -7.51
CA ALA A 50 6.35 18.19 -7.18
C ALA A 50 6.36 17.27 -8.41
N LEU A 51 5.69 17.66 -9.50
CA LEU A 51 5.62 16.86 -10.72
C LEU A 51 6.82 17.05 -11.67
N TRP A 52 7.56 18.16 -11.56
CA TRP A 52 8.73 18.46 -12.37
C TRP A 52 9.87 19.04 -11.52
N PRO A 53 10.44 18.25 -10.59
CA PRO A 53 11.46 18.75 -9.66
C PRO A 53 12.74 19.21 -10.36
N ASP A 54 13.10 18.56 -11.48
CA ASP A 54 14.39 18.76 -12.14
C ASP A 54 14.43 19.92 -13.13
N ARG A 55 13.27 20.57 -13.42
CA ARG A 55 13.23 21.64 -14.44
C ARG A 55 12.07 22.61 -14.24
N PRO A 56 12.28 23.87 -14.51
CA PRO A 56 11.20 24.84 -14.65
C PRO A 56 10.27 24.44 -15.80
N VAL A 57 8.98 24.55 -15.59
CA VAL A 57 7.95 24.26 -16.59
C VAL A 57 7.27 25.56 -17.02
N ALA A 58 7.08 25.73 -18.35
CA ALA A 58 6.39 26.89 -18.88
C ALA A 58 4.96 26.98 -18.29
N SER A 59 4.52 28.21 -17.97
CA SER A 59 3.17 28.47 -17.44
C SER A 59 2.06 27.89 -18.33
N SER A 60 2.26 27.90 -19.65
CA SER A 60 1.31 27.29 -20.60
C SER A 60 1.14 25.77 -20.39
N SER A 61 2.23 25.05 -20.05
CA SER A 61 2.20 23.62 -19.74
C SER A 61 1.48 23.37 -18.43
N VAL A 62 1.71 24.18 -17.40
CA VAL A 62 1.01 24.13 -16.11
C VAL A 62 -0.49 24.31 -16.32
N HIS A 63 -0.90 25.37 -17.03
CA HIS A 63 -2.30 25.64 -17.33
C HIS A 63 -2.96 24.56 -18.18
N SER A 64 -2.28 24.03 -19.20
CA SER A 64 -2.82 22.97 -20.05
C SER A 64 -2.95 21.64 -19.30
N THR A 65 -2.05 21.33 -18.37
CA THR A 65 -2.14 20.15 -17.48
C THR A 65 -3.37 20.24 -16.58
N ALA A 66 -3.56 21.35 -15.88
CA ALA A 66 -4.73 21.57 -15.03
C ALA A 66 -6.05 21.60 -15.84
N SER A 67 -6.05 22.16 -17.05
CA SER A 67 -7.20 22.19 -17.94
C SER A 67 -7.58 20.78 -18.43
N ASP A 68 -6.61 19.96 -18.81
CA ASP A 68 -6.84 18.58 -19.23
C ASP A 68 -7.33 17.71 -18.06
N ALA A 69 -6.73 17.85 -16.86
CA ALA A 69 -7.22 17.18 -15.66
C ALA A 69 -8.69 17.51 -15.37
N ARG A 70 -9.06 18.79 -15.44
CA ARG A 70 -10.44 19.25 -15.23
C ARG A 70 -11.39 18.68 -16.25
N ARG A 71 -11.03 18.68 -17.52
CA ARG A 71 -11.82 18.09 -18.60
C ARG A 71 -12.01 16.59 -18.39
N ALA A 72 -10.93 15.87 -18.00
CA ALA A 72 -10.97 14.43 -17.77
C ALA A 72 -11.89 14.07 -16.62
N LEU A 73 -11.79 14.75 -15.48
CA LEU A 73 -12.63 14.49 -14.32
C LEU A 73 -14.11 14.88 -14.54
N GLY A 74 -14.39 15.99 -15.24
CA GLY A 74 -15.75 16.45 -15.48
C GLY A 74 -16.45 17.00 -14.23
N HIS A 75 -17.75 16.69 -14.10
CA HIS A 75 -18.63 17.24 -13.08
C HIS A 75 -19.38 16.13 -12.34
N ALA A 76 -19.68 16.39 -11.08
CA ALA A 76 -20.57 15.55 -10.27
C ALA A 76 -22.05 15.67 -10.73
N ALA A 77 -22.92 14.84 -10.17
CA ALA A 77 -24.35 14.82 -10.52
C ALA A 77 -25.07 16.15 -10.26
N ASP A 78 -24.63 16.90 -9.26
CA ASP A 78 -25.14 18.21 -8.90
C ASP A 78 -24.62 19.34 -9.81
N GLY A 79 -23.82 19.01 -10.82
CA GLY A 79 -23.20 19.96 -11.74
C GLY A 79 -21.93 20.62 -11.20
N SER A 80 -21.50 20.33 -9.96
CA SER A 80 -20.25 20.85 -9.40
C SER A 80 -19.04 20.22 -10.09
N SER A 81 -17.99 20.99 -10.33
CA SER A 81 -16.77 20.48 -10.96
C SER A 81 -15.98 19.62 -9.98
N HIS A 82 -15.51 18.43 -10.41
CA HIS A 82 -14.57 17.62 -9.63
C HIS A 82 -13.18 18.29 -9.43
N LEU A 83 -12.82 19.28 -10.28
CA LEU A 83 -11.63 20.10 -10.13
C LEU A 83 -11.99 21.56 -10.48
N PRO A 84 -12.50 22.35 -9.53
CA PRO A 84 -12.85 23.75 -9.75
C PRO A 84 -11.66 24.59 -10.22
N ARG A 85 -11.94 25.70 -10.93
CA ARG A 85 -10.93 26.69 -11.29
C ARG A 85 -10.53 27.49 -10.07
N GLY A 86 -9.27 27.90 -10.00
CA GLY A 86 -8.75 28.72 -8.91
C GLY A 86 -7.23 28.81 -8.94
N THR A 87 -6.67 29.67 -8.09
CA THR A 87 -5.22 29.80 -7.84
C THR A 87 -4.72 28.64 -6.98
N VAL A 88 -5.62 28.06 -6.19
CA VAL A 88 -5.42 26.83 -5.39
C VAL A 88 -6.28 25.73 -5.99
N LEU A 89 -5.66 24.66 -6.47
CA LEU A 89 -6.37 23.49 -7.00
C LEU A 89 -6.73 22.54 -5.87
N ARG A 90 -7.98 22.08 -5.87
CA ARG A 90 -8.52 21.15 -4.88
C ARG A 90 -9.54 20.23 -5.56
N LEU A 91 -9.48 18.93 -5.27
CA LEU A 91 -10.50 17.99 -5.73
C LEU A 91 -11.82 18.21 -4.99
N GLY A 92 -12.92 18.07 -5.71
CA GLY A 92 -14.29 18.11 -5.15
C GLY A 92 -14.59 16.86 -4.29
N ALA A 93 -15.68 16.95 -3.52
CA ALA A 93 -16.10 15.89 -2.60
C ALA A 93 -16.47 14.56 -3.30
N GLY A 94 -16.89 14.62 -4.57
CA GLY A 94 -17.21 13.42 -5.38
C GLY A 94 -15.99 12.66 -5.90
N VAL A 95 -14.78 12.98 -5.43
CA VAL A 95 -13.54 12.24 -5.74
C VAL A 95 -13.08 11.51 -4.49
N VAL A 96 -13.05 10.19 -4.53
CA VAL A 96 -12.64 9.31 -3.41
C VAL A 96 -11.39 8.54 -3.75
N THR A 97 -10.71 8.00 -2.73
CA THR A 97 -9.51 7.17 -2.90
C THR A 97 -9.66 5.82 -2.20
N ASP A 98 -9.01 4.79 -2.74
CA ASP A 98 -8.89 3.49 -2.05
C ASP A 98 -8.18 3.60 -0.70
N VAL A 99 -7.29 4.58 -0.53
CA VAL A 99 -6.61 4.87 0.74
C VAL A 99 -7.60 5.39 1.80
N GLU A 100 -8.53 6.29 1.43
CA GLU A 100 -9.57 6.79 2.34
C GLU A 100 -10.53 5.65 2.75
N GLN A 101 -10.94 4.81 1.81
CA GLN A 101 -11.76 3.63 2.07
C GLN A 101 -11.03 2.63 2.98
N PHE A 102 -9.76 2.33 2.67
CA PHE A 102 -8.91 1.49 3.50
C PHE A 102 -8.80 2.03 4.92
N ALA A 103 -8.52 3.31 5.07
CA ALA A 103 -8.40 3.96 6.38
C ALA A 103 -9.70 3.90 7.18
N ALA A 104 -10.85 4.02 6.54
CA ALA A 104 -12.15 3.87 7.18
C ALA A 104 -12.39 2.43 7.67
N LEU A 105 -12.18 1.44 6.81
CA LEU A 105 -12.35 0.02 7.13
C LEU A 105 -11.34 -0.45 8.19
N SER A 106 -10.11 0.02 8.14
CA SER A 106 -9.04 -0.38 9.05
C SER A 106 -9.23 0.11 10.50
N ARG A 107 -10.14 1.05 10.76
CA ARG A 107 -10.48 1.48 12.14
C ARG A 107 -11.40 0.50 12.87
N SER A 108 -12.05 -0.37 12.14
CA SER A 108 -12.97 -1.37 12.71
C SER A 108 -12.21 -2.49 13.41
N ASP A 109 -12.82 -3.05 14.46
CA ASP A 109 -12.38 -4.29 15.10
C ASP A 109 -13.11 -5.53 14.53
N ASP A 110 -14.03 -5.35 13.59
CA ASP A 110 -14.66 -6.47 12.88
C ASP A 110 -13.68 -7.06 11.87
N PRO A 111 -13.32 -8.36 11.99
CA PRO A 111 -12.44 -9.03 11.05
C PRO A 111 -12.90 -8.95 9.59
N ARG A 112 -14.21 -8.84 9.35
CA ARG A 112 -14.77 -8.71 7.99
C ARG A 112 -14.35 -7.40 7.35
N HIS A 113 -14.45 -6.28 8.07
CA HIS A 113 -14.01 -4.98 7.57
C HIS A 113 -12.49 -4.94 7.33
N LEU A 114 -11.72 -5.61 8.20
CA LEU A 114 -10.27 -5.69 8.02
C LEU A 114 -9.89 -6.51 6.77
N VAL A 115 -10.60 -7.61 6.49
CA VAL A 115 -10.43 -8.38 5.26
C VAL A 115 -10.81 -7.54 4.04
N GLU A 116 -11.93 -6.80 4.10
CA GLU A 116 -12.34 -5.88 3.03
C GLU A 116 -11.28 -4.79 2.79
N ALA A 117 -10.72 -4.20 3.86
CA ALA A 117 -9.60 -3.26 3.72
C ALA A 117 -8.45 -3.89 2.93
N MET A 118 -8.04 -5.12 3.29
CA MET A 118 -6.93 -5.80 2.62
C MET A 118 -7.21 -6.17 1.16
N ARG A 119 -8.48 -6.27 0.74
CA ARG A 119 -8.84 -6.45 -0.67
C ARG A 119 -8.50 -5.25 -1.54
N LEU A 120 -8.42 -4.05 -0.96
CA LEU A 120 -8.02 -2.83 -1.66
C LEU A 120 -6.52 -2.83 -2.01
N VAL A 121 -5.70 -3.59 -1.29
CA VAL A 121 -4.25 -3.73 -1.58
C VAL A 121 -4.06 -4.64 -2.79
N ARG A 122 -3.56 -4.11 -3.90
CA ARG A 122 -3.43 -4.81 -5.19
C ARG A 122 -1.98 -5.00 -5.63
N GLY A 123 -1.02 -4.40 -4.92
CA GLY A 123 0.40 -4.44 -5.22
C GLY A 123 1.15 -3.26 -4.60
N PRO A 124 2.37 -2.95 -5.09
CA PRO A 124 3.15 -1.82 -4.60
C PRO A 124 2.39 -0.50 -4.73
N VAL A 125 2.43 0.31 -3.69
CA VAL A 125 1.75 1.61 -3.65
C VAL A 125 2.29 2.51 -4.77
N PHE A 126 1.40 3.24 -5.45
CA PHE A 126 1.71 4.10 -6.59
C PHE A 126 2.34 3.38 -7.81
N ALA A 127 2.18 2.06 -7.93
CA ALA A 127 2.76 1.32 -9.05
C ALA A 127 2.30 1.88 -10.41
N GLY A 128 3.29 2.12 -11.30
CA GLY A 128 3.06 2.66 -12.63
C GLY A 128 2.95 4.19 -12.73
N LEU A 129 3.00 4.92 -11.61
CA LEU A 129 3.06 6.37 -11.60
C LEU A 129 4.48 6.84 -11.93
N ARG A 130 4.66 7.64 -12.97
CA ARG A 130 5.99 8.04 -13.43
C ARG A 130 6.62 9.16 -12.59
N ARG A 131 5.79 10.07 -12.04
CA ARG A 131 6.22 11.20 -11.22
C ARG A 131 5.69 11.01 -9.80
N ALA A 132 6.23 9.99 -9.12
CA ALA A 132 5.83 9.61 -7.77
C ALA A 132 6.84 10.02 -6.69
N ASP A 133 7.96 10.65 -7.06
CA ASP A 133 9.04 10.97 -6.12
C ASP A 133 8.56 11.85 -4.96
N TRP A 134 7.61 12.75 -5.22
CA TRP A 134 6.94 13.53 -4.18
C TRP A 134 6.32 12.67 -3.08
N ALA A 135 5.75 11.51 -3.45
CA ALA A 135 5.10 10.63 -2.47
C ALA A 135 6.10 10.05 -1.47
N MET A 136 7.34 9.86 -1.90
CA MET A 136 8.45 9.42 -1.04
C MET A 136 8.98 10.60 -0.22
N PHE A 137 9.29 11.74 -0.85
CA PHE A 137 9.83 12.92 -0.19
C PHE A 137 8.89 13.53 0.84
N GLU A 138 7.59 13.52 0.59
CA GLU A 138 6.56 14.01 1.52
C GLU A 138 6.13 12.95 2.57
N GLY A 139 6.69 11.73 2.49
CA GLY A 139 6.36 10.64 3.40
C GLY A 139 4.98 10.00 3.16
N THR A 140 4.31 10.34 2.06
CA THR A 140 2.97 9.81 1.73
C THR A 140 3.01 8.32 1.46
N GLN A 141 3.96 7.86 0.64
CA GLN A 141 4.10 6.44 0.33
C GLN A 141 4.44 5.61 1.58
N PRO A 142 5.47 5.94 2.39
CA PRO A 142 5.75 5.23 3.63
C PRO A 142 4.58 5.21 4.62
N ALA A 143 3.79 6.28 4.66
CA ALA A 143 2.61 6.34 5.54
C ALA A 143 1.54 5.32 5.11
N VAL A 144 1.24 5.21 3.80
CA VAL A 144 0.29 4.23 3.26
C VAL A 144 0.81 2.81 3.47
N GLU A 145 2.08 2.54 3.17
CA GLU A 145 2.72 1.23 3.39
C GLU A 145 2.66 0.82 4.87
N SER A 146 3.01 1.73 5.78
CA SER A 146 2.92 1.49 7.23
C SER A 146 1.48 1.18 7.67
N MET A 147 0.48 1.85 7.08
CA MET A 147 -0.93 1.59 7.37
C MET A 147 -1.33 0.18 6.90
N ILE A 148 -0.91 -0.24 5.70
CA ILE A 148 -1.14 -1.60 5.18
C ILE A 148 -0.56 -2.65 6.12
N VAL A 149 0.72 -2.51 6.49
CA VAL A 149 1.41 -3.47 7.35
C VAL A 149 0.74 -3.58 8.72
N ARG A 150 0.44 -2.44 9.38
CA ARG A 150 -0.23 -2.45 10.69
C ARG A 150 -1.60 -3.13 10.62
N THR A 151 -2.37 -2.84 9.56
CA THR A 151 -3.69 -3.44 9.38
C THR A 151 -3.58 -4.95 9.15
N ALA A 152 -2.65 -5.40 8.31
CA ALA A 152 -2.42 -6.82 8.05
C ALA A 152 -2.03 -7.59 9.31
N VAL A 153 -1.06 -7.07 10.08
CA VAL A 153 -0.60 -7.69 11.33
C VAL A 153 -1.73 -7.78 12.35
N ARG A 154 -2.52 -6.70 12.51
CA ARG A 154 -3.68 -6.69 13.40
C ARG A 154 -4.75 -7.68 12.95
N SER A 155 -5.07 -7.70 11.65
CA SER A 155 -6.05 -8.61 11.06
C SER A 155 -5.64 -10.07 11.24
N ALA A 156 -4.40 -10.39 10.93
CA ALA A 156 -3.86 -11.75 11.09
C ALA A 156 -3.93 -12.20 12.54
N GLY A 157 -3.57 -11.34 13.49
CA GLY A 157 -3.67 -11.65 14.92
C GLY A 157 -5.10 -11.91 15.38
N LEU A 158 -6.08 -11.12 14.91
CA LEU A 158 -7.48 -11.35 15.23
C LEU A 158 -8.00 -12.64 14.60
N LEU A 159 -7.74 -12.88 13.31
CA LEU A 159 -8.16 -14.08 12.59
C LEU A 159 -7.54 -15.36 13.21
N ALA A 160 -6.28 -15.30 13.61
CA ALA A 160 -5.59 -16.40 14.30
C ALA A 160 -6.27 -16.78 15.62
N ARG A 161 -6.71 -15.78 16.41
CA ARG A 161 -7.44 -16.03 17.68
C ARG A 161 -8.78 -16.74 17.48
N PHE A 162 -9.39 -16.63 16.30
CA PHE A 162 -10.60 -17.33 15.92
C PHE A 162 -10.34 -18.65 15.16
N GLY A 163 -9.08 -19.11 15.11
CA GLY A 163 -8.72 -20.33 14.39
C GLY A 163 -8.75 -20.20 12.85
N ARG A 164 -8.86 -18.97 12.32
CA ARG A 164 -8.98 -18.70 10.87
C ARG A 164 -7.59 -18.48 10.25
N GLY A 165 -6.76 -19.51 10.27
CA GLY A 165 -5.36 -19.45 9.80
C GLY A 165 -5.24 -19.10 8.32
N ASP A 166 -6.12 -19.67 7.46
CA ASP A 166 -6.10 -19.41 6.02
C ASP A 166 -6.40 -17.94 5.68
N ASP A 167 -7.38 -17.36 6.37
CA ASP A 167 -7.68 -15.94 6.21
C ASP A 167 -6.56 -15.04 6.74
N ALA A 168 -5.94 -15.45 7.86
CA ALA A 168 -4.77 -14.76 8.41
C ALA A 168 -3.60 -14.77 7.41
N GLU A 169 -3.32 -15.92 6.80
CA GLU A 169 -2.31 -16.05 5.75
C GLU A 169 -2.65 -15.16 4.54
N TRP A 170 -3.89 -15.19 4.09
CA TRP A 170 -4.32 -14.40 2.94
C TRP A 170 -4.11 -12.89 3.15
N VAL A 171 -4.51 -12.34 4.30
CA VAL A 171 -4.33 -10.90 4.56
C VAL A 171 -2.87 -10.50 4.64
N VAL A 172 -2.00 -11.36 5.19
CA VAL A 172 -0.55 -11.11 5.25
C VAL A 172 0.07 -11.14 3.87
N ARG A 173 -0.23 -12.17 3.05
CA ARG A 173 0.28 -12.26 1.66
C ARG A 173 -0.17 -11.09 0.80
N ARG A 174 -1.37 -10.57 1.07
CA ARG A 174 -1.87 -9.36 0.40
C ARG A 174 -1.01 -8.13 0.74
N ALA A 175 -0.64 -7.96 2.01
CA ALA A 175 0.26 -6.89 2.44
C ALA A 175 1.68 -7.06 1.88
N MET A 176 2.19 -8.30 1.81
CA MET A 176 3.51 -8.61 1.24
C MET A 176 3.61 -8.25 -0.25
N ALA A 177 2.50 -8.25 -0.99
CA ALA A 177 2.48 -7.77 -2.37
C ALA A 177 2.79 -6.26 -2.48
N ALA A 178 2.53 -5.48 -1.43
CA ALA A 178 2.86 -4.06 -1.36
C ALA A 178 4.17 -3.79 -0.62
N CYS A 179 4.45 -4.55 0.44
CA CYS A 179 5.55 -4.34 1.37
C CYS A 179 6.35 -5.65 1.60
N PRO A 180 7.05 -6.18 0.59
CA PRO A 180 7.65 -7.52 0.63
C PRO A 180 8.79 -7.66 1.66
N PHE A 181 9.40 -6.57 2.06
CA PHE A 181 10.59 -6.58 2.94
C PHE A 181 10.28 -6.29 4.42
N ASP A 182 9.00 -6.19 4.80
CA ASP A 182 8.64 -5.89 6.19
C ASP A 182 8.60 -7.17 7.04
N GLU A 183 9.56 -7.31 7.95
CA GLU A 183 9.72 -8.49 8.81
C GLU A 183 8.49 -8.77 9.70
N ARG A 184 7.70 -7.74 10.03
CA ARG A 184 6.46 -7.90 10.82
C ARG A 184 5.44 -8.79 10.09
N LEU A 185 5.43 -8.74 8.75
CA LEU A 185 4.54 -9.57 7.93
C LEU A 185 4.99 -11.03 7.98
N TYR A 186 6.30 -11.30 7.97
CA TYR A 186 6.81 -12.67 8.12
C TYR A 186 6.46 -13.25 9.48
N ARG A 187 6.57 -12.47 10.57
CA ARG A 187 6.11 -12.91 11.90
C ARG A 187 4.61 -13.24 11.91
N ALA A 188 3.78 -12.42 11.28
CA ALA A 188 2.36 -12.68 11.16
C ALA A 188 2.06 -13.94 10.32
N LEU A 189 2.87 -14.20 9.28
CA LEU A 189 2.76 -15.40 8.45
C LEU A 189 3.15 -16.66 9.23
N LEU A 190 4.21 -16.60 10.06
CA LEU A 190 4.57 -17.69 10.97
C LEU A 190 3.43 -18.03 11.93
N LEU A 191 2.77 -17.01 12.51
CA LEU A 191 1.62 -17.21 13.39
C LEU A 191 0.43 -17.85 12.64
N ALA A 192 0.14 -17.42 11.42
CA ALA A 192 -0.92 -18.02 10.60
C ALA A 192 -0.63 -19.49 10.30
N ALA A 193 0.59 -19.83 9.90
CA ALA A 193 1.02 -21.21 9.67
C ALA A 193 0.92 -22.09 10.94
N ALA A 194 1.24 -21.52 12.11
CA ALA A 194 1.10 -22.23 13.39
C ALA A 194 -0.35 -22.55 13.71
N VAL A 195 -1.28 -21.61 13.49
CA VAL A 195 -2.73 -21.83 13.70
C VAL A 195 -3.27 -22.94 12.80
N GLN A 196 -2.74 -23.04 11.57
CA GLN A 196 -3.07 -24.11 10.63
C GLN A 196 -2.43 -25.47 10.98
N GLY A 197 -1.53 -25.51 11.96
CA GLY A 197 -0.70 -26.70 12.21
C GLY A 197 0.33 -26.97 11.09
N ASN A 198 0.57 -25.99 10.23
CA ASN A 198 1.39 -26.12 9.02
C ASN A 198 2.88 -25.95 9.32
N ARG A 199 3.54 -27.04 9.75
CA ARG A 199 4.97 -27.06 10.05
C ARG A 199 5.86 -26.81 8.82
N VAL A 200 5.40 -27.25 7.65
CA VAL A 200 6.11 -27.00 6.37
C VAL A 200 6.06 -25.50 6.03
N GLY A 201 4.88 -24.89 6.19
CA GLY A 201 4.70 -23.44 5.98
C GLY A 201 5.57 -22.61 6.92
N LEU A 202 5.73 -23.00 8.19
CA LEU A 202 6.65 -22.34 9.12
C LEU A 202 8.09 -22.33 8.60
N ARG A 203 8.59 -23.50 8.17
CA ARG A 203 9.95 -23.62 7.65
C ARG A 203 10.14 -22.81 6.37
N SER A 204 9.24 -22.97 5.41
CA SER A 204 9.29 -22.24 4.14
C SER A 204 9.26 -20.72 4.34
N THR A 205 8.45 -20.22 5.27
CA THR A 205 8.40 -18.79 5.60
C THR A 205 9.73 -18.30 6.16
N MET A 206 10.35 -19.09 7.05
CA MET A 206 11.64 -18.74 7.64
C MET A 206 12.75 -18.77 6.59
N ASP A 207 12.79 -19.78 5.73
CA ASP A 207 13.77 -19.90 4.65
C ASP A 207 13.66 -18.72 3.66
N GLN A 208 12.43 -18.29 3.32
CA GLN A 208 12.20 -17.10 2.50
C GLN A 208 12.76 -15.85 3.16
N LEU A 209 12.51 -15.66 4.46
CA LEU A 209 13.01 -14.50 5.20
C LEU A 209 14.54 -14.49 5.30
N LEU A 210 15.16 -15.66 5.54
CA LEU A 210 16.62 -15.80 5.57
C LEU A 210 17.25 -15.51 4.19
N THR A 211 16.63 -15.98 3.11
CA THR A 211 17.08 -15.68 1.74
C THR A 211 17.03 -14.18 1.47
N LEU A 212 15.93 -13.51 1.80
CA LEU A 212 15.83 -12.05 1.65
C LEU A 212 16.87 -11.31 2.48
N ALA A 213 17.16 -11.77 3.71
CA ALA A 213 18.19 -11.18 4.55
C ALA A 213 19.60 -11.35 3.97
N ALA A 214 19.86 -12.47 3.28
CA ALA A 214 21.14 -12.75 2.64
C ALA A 214 21.35 -11.92 1.36
N ASP A 215 20.29 -11.73 0.55
CA ASP A 215 20.36 -10.99 -0.73
C ASP A 215 20.61 -9.48 -0.54
N VAL A 216 20.38 -8.94 0.64
CA VAL A 216 20.58 -7.51 0.96
C VAL A 216 22.04 -7.20 1.38
N VAL A 217 23.00 -8.15 1.33
CA VAL A 217 24.41 -7.87 1.60
C VAL A 217 25.00 -7.01 0.47
N PRO A 218 25.45 -5.76 0.73
CA PRO A 218 26.00 -4.90 -0.30
C PRO A 218 27.35 -5.45 -0.79
N THR A 219 27.47 -5.74 -2.08
CA THR A 219 28.75 -6.03 -2.74
C THR A 219 29.58 -4.76 -3.02
N SER A 220 29.35 -3.65 -2.32
CA SER A 220 30.06 -2.38 -2.56
C SER A 220 30.65 -1.78 -1.29
N PRO A 221 31.95 -1.41 -1.28
CA PRO A 221 32.67 -0.91 -0.10
C PRO A 221 32.44 0.58 0.21
N VAL A 222 31.39 1.23 -0.28
CA VAL A 222 31.13 2.64 0.00
C VAL A 222 29.98 2.77 0.99
N PRO A 223 30.22 3.30 2.22
CA PRO A 223 29.15 3.55 3.16
C PRO A 223 28.31 4.74 2.66
N ARG A 224 27.16 4.49 2.03
CA ARG A 224 26.14 5.51 1.85
C ARG A 224 25.47 5.72 3.20
N ARG A 225 25.61 6.94 3.72
CA ARG A 225 24.91 7.40 4.93
C ARG A 225 23.41 7.16 4.80
N GLN A 226 22.89 6.56 5.87
CA GLN A 226 21.47 6.58 6.28
C GLN A 226 20.47 6.37 5.15
N ASP A 227 20.03 5.12 4.99
CA ASP A 227 18.62 4.82 4.92
C ASP A 227 18.47 3.30 4.76
N HIS A 228 17.76 2.71 5.71
CA HIS A 228 17.47 1.28 5.82
C HIS A 228 18.71 0.41 5.96
N ALA A 229 19.17 0.24 7.21
CA ALA A 229 20.15 -0.80 7.55
C ALA A 229 19.67 -2.10 6.89
N PRO A 230 20.52 -2.74 6.07
CA PRO A 230 20.19 -4.02 5.50
C PRO A 230 19.83 -4.95 6.67
N LEU A 231 18.88 -5.85 6.46
CA LEU A 231 18.54 -6.93 7.39
C LEU A 231 19.78 -7.83 7.62
N GLN A 232 20.85 -7.27 8.16
CA GLN A 232 22.12 -7.97 8.41
C GLN A 232 22.00 -9.01 9.51
N SER A 233 20.91 -8.97 10.28
CA SER A 233 20.45 -10.04 11.16
C SER A 233 18.95 -9.91 11.37
N LEU A 234 18.23 -11.00 11.31
CA LEU A 234 16.83 -11.03 11.69
C LEU A 234 16.67 -10.54 13.13
N HIS A 235 15.58 -9.82 13.39
CA HIS A 235 15.31 -9.37 14.74
C HIS A 235 15.23 -10.58 15.69
N PRO A 236 15.89 -10.56 16.86
CA PRO A 236 15.93 -11.71 17.78
C PRO A 236 14.55 -12.26 18.13
N SER A 237 13.51 -11.38 18.20
CA SER A 237 12.14 -11.80 18.46
C SER A 237 11.54 -12.66 17.36
N THR A 238 12.00 -12.55 16.11
CA THR A 238 11.51 -13.39 15.00
C THR A 238 12.06 -14.80 15.12
N MET A 239 13.35 -14.92 15.46
CA MET A 239 13.98 -16.23 15.73
C MET A 239 13.35 -16.91 16.95
N ALA A 240 13.16 -16.16 18.03
CA ALA A 240 12.50 -16.69 19.23
C ALA A 240 11.09 -17.20 18.92
N LEU A 241 10.27 -16.38 18.23
CA LEU A 241 8.93 -16.75 17.81
C LEU A 241 8.95 -18.03 16.98
N TYR A 242 9.82 -18.12 15.97
CA TYR A 242 9.93 -19.30 15.10
C TYR A 242 10.22 -20.58 15.90
N HIS A 243 11.18 -20.53 16.82
CA HIS A 243 11.54 -21.67 17.66
C HIS A 243 10.40 -22.06 18.62
N ASP A 244 9.70 -21.09 19.19
CA ASP A 244 8.56 -21.34 20.08
C ASP A 244 7.41 -22.02 19.33
N LEU A 245 7.07 -21.53 18.12
CA LEU A 245 6.04 -22.13 17.30
C LEU A 245 6.40 -23.54 16.83
N LEU A 246 7.66 -23.80 16.48
CA LEU A 246 8.11 -25.15 16.13
C LEU A 246 8.00 -26.14 17.28
N ARG A 247 8.27 -25.70 18.52
CA ARG A 247 8.13 -26.55 19.71
C ARG A 247 6.67 -26.86 20.05
N GLY A 248 5.77 -25.89 19.81
CA GLY A 248 4.34 -26.03 20.07
C GLY A 248 3.59 -26.92 19.07
N LEU A 249 4.17 -27.19 17.91
CA LEU A 249 3.53 -28.06 16.90
C LEU A 249 4.01 -29.51 16.98
N PRO A 250 3.10 -30.50 16.77
CA PRO A 250 3.46 -31.91 16.76
C PRO A 250 4.53 -32.20 15.70
N ALA A 251 5.46 -33.11 15.98
CA ALA A 251 6.51 -33.50 15.04
C ALA A 251 5.92 -34.13 13.77
N LEU A 252 6.47 -33.77 12.60
CA LEU A 252 6.13 -34.45 11.35
C LEU A 252 6.62 -35.92 11.46
N GLY A 253 5.69 -36.88 11.58
CA GLY A 253 6.05 -38.30 11.60
C GLY A 253 5.32 -39.20 12.60
N GLY A 254 4.42 -38.68 13.43
CA GLY A 254 3.52 -39.49 14.23
C GLY A 254 2.35 -40.01 13.40
N HIS A 255 2.48 -41.19 12.79
CA HIS A 255 1.32 -41.92 12.30
C HIS A 255 0.37 -42.13 13.49
N PRO A 256 -0.92 -41.77 13.45
CA PRO A 256 -1.83 -42.20 14.51
C PRO A 256 -1.87 -43.73 14.45
N ALA A 257 -1.32 -44.35 15.47
CA ALA A 257 -1.57 -45.78 15.69
C ALA A 257 -3.08 -45.96 15.68
N ARG A 258 -3.57 -46.75 14.72
CA ARG A 258 -4.94 -47.25 14.70
C ARG A 258 -5.15 -48.07 15.99
N LEU A 259 -6.05 -47.64 16.85
CA LEU A 259 -6.78 -48.50 17.76
C LEU A 259 -8.17 -48.77 17.22
#